data_b1052c3116082ef86888b1ba727c6d20
#
_entry.id   b1052c3116082ef86888b1ba727c6d20
#
_cell.length_a   1.000
_cell.length_b   1.000
_cell.length_c   1.000
_cell.angle_alpha   90.00
_cell.angle_beta   90.00
_cell.angle_gamma   90.00
#
_symmetry.space_group_name_H-M   'P 1'
#
loop_
_entity.id
_entity.type
_entity.pdbx_description
1 polymer ?
#
loop_
_entity_poly.entity_id
_entity_poly.type
_entity_poly.pdbx_seq_one_letter_code
_entity_poly.pdbx_strand_id
1 'polypeptide(L)'
;AGLLRSDPPDRYVFNYRASYAEETAATVNYLVKVKRLKPSQIAVFAQQDAYGDAGFSGVARAIRALGGDENSILRLHYQRNTVDVDDAVDQLRKSRVPIRAVVMVPGYRAAAKFIEKTRDLFPGMIYTSVSFVGSTALANELMLLGKKYASGVIVTQVVPALDGHSSLVLDYKAALAKYFPGEQPDYVSLEGYVAANVLITALRRNGPDLDTEKLVTTLENLRDLDIGLGTPVSFGRSEHQGVHKVWGTQIDENGRYQPIDLQ
;
A
#
# COMPACT_ATOMS: atom_id res chain seq x y z
N ALA A 1 3.97 -8.73 4.59
CA ALA A 1 3.32 -9.88 3.98
C ALA A 1 2.52 -10.66 5.02
N GLY A 2 1.62 -11.54 4.58
CA GLY A 2 0.78 -12.37 5.48
C GLY A 2 1.59 -13.18 6.50
N LEU A 3 2.79 -13.62 6.15
CA LEU A 3 3.71 -14.33 7.05
C LEU A 3 4.09 -13.58 8.34
N LEU A 4 3.97 -12.26 8.36
CA LEU A 4 4.26 -11.43 9.54
C LEU A 4 2.97 -10.97 10.25
N ARG A 5 1.84 -11.58 9.94
CA ARG A 5 0.51 -11.22 10.46
C ARG A 5 -0.30 -12.48 10.75
N SER A 6 0.30 -13.36 11.56
CA SER A 6 -0.34 -14.57 12.06
C SER A 6 -1.47 -14.23 13.04
N ASP A 7 -2.43 -15.14 13.16
CA ASP A 7 -3.48 -15.09 14.17
C ASP A 7 -3.49 -16.47 14.88
N PRO A 8 -3.14 -16.52 16.18
CA PRO A 8 -2.69 -15.40 17.03
C PRO A 8 -1.36 -14.78 16.53
N PRO A 9 -1.07 -13.51 16.88
CA PRO A 9 0.12 -12.83 16.41
C PRO A 9 1.41 -13.46 16.94
N ASP A 10 2.44 -13.47 16.10
CA ASP A 10 3.78 -13.84 16.54
C ASP A 10 4.26 -12.89 17.61
N ARG A 11 4.76 -13.45 18.75
CA ARG A 11 5.06 -12.71 19.97
C ARG A 11 5.96 -11.49 19.77
N TYR A 12 6.94 -11.58 18.88
CA TYR A 12 7.95 -10.55 18.66
C TYR A 12 7.76 -9.73 17.39
N VAL A 13 6.62 -9.89 16.71
CA VAL A 13 6.32 -9.18 15.46
C VAL A 13 5.21 -8.16 15.70
N PHE A 14 5.56 -6.89 15.54
CA PHE A 14 4.63 -5.75 15.65
C PHE A 14 4.62 -4.97 14.34
N ASN A 15 3.44 -4.74 13.81
CA ASN A 15 3.25 -3.98 12.58
C ASN A 15 2.46 -2.71 12.90
N TYR A 16 3.06 -1.51 12.78
CA TYR A 16 2.27 -0.31 13.05
C TYR A 16 1.22 -0.05 11.95
N ARG A 17 1.49 -0.45 10.73
CA ARG A 17 0.73 -0.10 9.51
C ARG A 17 -0.37 -1.09 9.13
N ALA A 18 -1.33 -0.62 8.31
CA ALA A 18 -2.30 -1.48 7.63
C ALA A 18 -1.62 -2.56 6.75
N SER A 19 -2.29 -3.68 6.60
CA SER A 19 -1.84 -4.81 5.76
C SER A 19 -2.11 -4.56 4.27
N TYR A 20 -1.39 -5.27 3.39
CA TYR A 20 -1.67 -5.24 1.96
C TYR A 20 -3.10 -5.70 1.63
N ALA A 21 -3.65 -6.61 2.42
CA ALA A 21 -5.03 -7.04 2.28
C ALA A 21 -6.03 -5.92 2.60
N GLU A 22 -5.74 -5.06 3.58
CA GLU A 22 -6.56 -3.88 3.87
C GLU A 22 -6.41 -2.81 2.78
N GLU A 23 -5.18 -2.58 2.29
CA GLU A 23 -4.95 -1.64 1.20
C GLU A 23 -5.73 -2.02 -0.06
N THR A 24 -5.64 -3.29 -0.47
CA THR A 24 -6.36 -3.76 -1.67
C THR A 24 -7.86 -3.83 -1.46
N ALA A 25 -8.33 -4.17 -0.25
CA ALA A 25 -9.75 -4.13 0.07
C ALA A 25 -10.32 -2.70 0.01
N ALA A 26 -9.58 -1.70 0.54
CA ALA A 26 -9.95 -0.29 0.43
C ALA A 26 -10.02 0.15 -1.04
N THR A 27 -9.06 -0.27 -1.86
CA THR A 27 -9.03 -0.02 -3.30
C THR A 27 -10.25 -0.61 -4.01
N VAL A 28 -10.60 -1.87 -3.76
CA VAL A 28 -11.78 -2.52 -4.35
C VAL A 28 -13.07 -1.79 -3.96
N ASN A 29 -13.21 -1.43 -2.68
CA ASN A 29 -14.36 -0.65 -2.21
C ASN A 29 -14.48 0.68 -2.96
N TYR A 30 -13.36 1.40 -3.12
CA TYR A 30 -13.33 2.64 -3.90
C TYR A 30 -13.74 2.42 -5.36
N LEU A 31 -13.17 1.40 -6.02
CA LEU A 31 -13.50 1.09 -7.42
C LEU A 31 -14.98 0.75 -7.61
N VAL A 32 -15.59 0.02 -6.68
CA VAL A 32 -17.00 -0.36 -6.79
C VAL A 32 -17.94 0.77 -6.34
N LYS A 33 -17.69 1.37 -5.17
CA LYS A 33 -18.60 2.35 -4.58
C LYS A 33 -18.48 3.74 -5.19
N VAL A 34 -17.25 4.20 -5.47
CA VAL A 34 -16.98 5.54 -5.99
C VAL A 34 -16.86 5.55 -7.51
N LYS A 35 -16.09 4.65 -8.10
CA LYS A 35 -15.93 4.55 -9.56
C LYS A 35 -17.04 3.76 -10.25
N ARG A 36 -17.96 3.16 -9.48
CA ARG A 36 -19.16 2.44 -9.98
C ARG A 36 -18.84 1.25 -10.88
N LEU A 37 -17.70 0.62 -10.68
CA LEU A 37 -17.35 -0.60 -11.40
C LEU A 37 -18.09 -1.81 -10.82
N LYS A 38 -18.39 -2.79 -11.67
CA LYS A 38 -18.83 -4.10 -11.20
C LYS A 38 -17.62 -4.90 -10.66
N PRO A 39 -17.76 -5.72 -9.61
CA PRO A 39 -16.69 -6.59 -9.13
C PRO A 39 -16.01 -7.40 -10.23
N SER A 40 -16.76 -7.92 -11.19
CA SER A 40 -16.25 -8.71 -12.32
C SER A 40 -15.38 -7.92 -13.32
N GLN A 41 -15.34 -6.59 -13.23
CA GLN A 41 -14.53 -5.72 -14.08
C GLN A 41 -13.16 -5.40 -13.47
N ILE A 42 -12.84 -5.99 -12.32
CA ILE A 42 -11.61 -5.78 -11.58
C ILE A 42 -10.71 -7.01 -11.73
N ALA A 43 -9.50 -6.81 -12.22
CA ALA A 43 -8.46 -7.83 -12.26
C ALA A 43 -7.38 -7.53 -11.21
N VAL A 44 -6.55 -8.52 -10.92
CA VAL A 44 -5.37 -8.38 -10.07
C VAL A 44 -4.12 -8.67 -10.88
N PHE A 45 -3.10 -7.83 -10.75
CA PHE A 45 -1.75 -8.10 -11.25
C PHE A 45 -0.78 -8.12 -10.07
N ALA A 46 -0.17 -9.27 -9.80
CA ALA A 46 0.59 -9.48 -8.58
C ALA A 46 1.90 -10.24 -8.79
N GLN A 47 2.89 -9.95 -7.95
CA GLN A 47 4.10 -10.75 -7.84
C GLN A 47 3.74 -12.17 -7.37
N GLN A 48 4.37 -13.19 -7.94
CA GLN A 48 4.09 -14.59 -7.63
C GLN A 48 4.85 -15.02 -6.36
N ASP A 49 4.37 -14.55 -5.22
CA ASP A 49 4.87 -14.89 -3.87
C ASP A 49 3.88 -14.48 -2.79
N ALA A 50 4.28 -14.65 -1.52
CA ALA A 50 3.45 -14.30 -0.36
C ALA A 50 3.05 -12.80 -0.29
N TYR A 51 3.79 -11.91 -0.93
CA TYR A 51 3.42 -10.49 -1.06
C TYR A 51 2.21 -10.33 -1.97
N GLY A 52 2.29 -10.90 -3.17
CA GLY A 52 1.16 -10.88 -4.11
C GLY A 52 -0.06 -11.64 -3.57
N ASP A 53 0.13 -12.76 -2.87
CA ASP A 53 -0.95 -13.52 -2.24
C ASP A 53 -1.67 -12.71 -1.16
N ALA A 54 -0.93 -11.96 -0.34
CA ALA A 54 -1.50 -11.09 0.68
C ALA A 54 -2.41 -10.00 0.06
N GLY A 55 -1.95 -9.37 -1.03
CA GLY A 55 -2.76 -8.39 -1.74
C GLY A 55 -3.98 -9.02 -2.42
N PHE A 56 -3.82 -10.18 -3.07
CA PHE A 56 -4.94 -10.90 -3.69
C PHE A 56 -6.01 -11.27 -2.68
N SER A 57 -5.63 -11.73 -1.48
CA SER A 57 -6.58 -12.11 -0.44
C SER A 57 -7.50 -10.95 -0.02
N GLY A 58 -6.98 -9.73 0.01
CA GLY A 58 -7.77 -8.53 0.29
C GLY A 58 -8.78 -8.22 -0.82
N VAL A 59 -8.36 -8.33 -2.08
CA VAL A 59 -9.27 -8.18 -3.23
C VAL A 59 -10.39 -9.21 -3.18
N ALA A 60 -10.04 -10.50 -3.01
CA ALA A 60 -11.00 -11.59 -2.97
C ALA A 60 -12.04 -11.40 -1.85
N ARG A 61 -11.57 -11.06 -0.65
CA ARG A 61 -12.44 -10.78 0.50
C ARG A 61 -13.39 -9.60 0.24
N ALA A 62 -12.87 -8.51 -0.33
CA ALA A 62 -13.70 -7.33 -0.62
C ALA A 62 -14.72 -7.61 -1.72
N ILE A 63 -14.34 -8.31 -2.79
CA ILE A 63 -15.26 -8.71 -3.87
C ILE A 63 -16.37 -9.59 -3.34
N ARG A 64 -16.05 -10.58 -2.50
CA ARG A 64 -17.05 -11.45 -1.83
C ARG A 64 -17.99 -10.63 -0.96
N ALA A 65 -17.47 -9.70 -0.15
CA ALA A 65 -18.29 -8.84 0.70
C ALA A 65 -19.23 -7.92 -0.10
N LEU A 66 -18.89 -7.60 -1.34
CA LEU A 66 -19.70 -6.82 -2.28
C LEU A 66 -20.64 -7.68 -3.14
N GLY A 67 -20.79 -8.97 -2.82
CA GLY A 67 -21.66 -9.91 -3.54
C GLY A 67 -21.11 -10.42 -4.87
N GLY A 68 -19.82 -10.22 -5.14
CA GLY A 68 -19.14 -10.77 -6.32
C GLY A 68 -18.59 -12.18 -6.07
N ASP A 69 -18.22 -12.87 -7.16
CA ASP A 69 -17.58 -14.19 -7.11
C ASP A 69 -16.05 -14.04 -7.13
N GLU A 70 -15.41 -14.37 -6.03
CA GLU A 70 -13.95 -14.32 -5.91
C GLU A 70 -13.22 -15.30 -6.82
N ASN A 71 -13.86 -16.42 -7.22
CA ASN A 71 -13.28 -17.41 -8.12
C ASN A 71 -13.24 -16.92 -9.57
N SER A 72 -14.03 -15.91 -9.91
CA SER A 72 -14.05 -15.28 -11.24
C SER A 72 -13.02 -14.18 -11.42
N ILE A 73 -12.25 -13.84 -10.40
CA ILE A 73 -11.24 -12.77 -10.47
C ILE A 73 -10.12 -13.17 -11.42
N LEU A 74 -9.91 -12.36 -12.47
CA LEU A 74 -8.76 -12.53 -13.34
C LEU A 74 -7.49 -12.18 -12.55
N ARG A 75 -6.70 -13.21 -12.24
CA ARG A 75 -5.45 -13.08 -11.50
C ARG A 75 -4.26 -13.23 -12.44
N LEU A 76 -3.59 -12.13 -12.70
CA LEU A 76 -2.40 -12.00 -13.52
C LEU A 76 -1.15 -12.02 -12.63
N HIS A 77 -0.05 -12.63 -13.09
CA HIS A 77 1.17 -12.71 -12.31
C HIS A 77 2.41 -12.36 -13.12
N TYR A 78 3.46 -12.06 -12.40
CA TYR A 78 4.83 -12.05 -12.91
C TYR A 78 5.77 -12.66 -11.85
N GLN A 79 6.93 -13.15 -12.29
CA GLN A 79 7.90 -13.76 -11.38
C GLN A 79 8.68 -12.68 -10.62
N ARG A 80 8.90 -12.92 -9.35
CA ARG A 80 9.72 -12.05 -8.49
C ARG A 80 11.11 -11.83 -9.13
N ASN A 81 11.62 -10.61 -8.97
CA ASN A 81 12.91 -10.15 -9.52
C ASN A 81 12.98 -10.13 -11.05
N THR A 82 11.88 -10.15 -11.74
CA THR A 82 11.77 -9.94 -13.18
C THR A 82 10.91 -8.72 -13.50
N VAL A 83 10.91 -8.31 -14.75
CA VAL A 83 10.00 -7.33 -15.35
C VAL A 83 9.24 -7.94 -16.53
N ASP A 84 9.26 -9.27 -16.63
CA ASP A 84 8.52 -9.97 -17.66
C ASP A 84 7.04 -10.02 -17.29
N VAL A 85 6.25 -9.30 -18.06
CA VAL A 85 4.80 -9.15 -17.86
C VAL A 85 3.99 -9.63 -19.08
N ASP A 86 4.65 -10.24 -20.05
CA ASP A 86 4.03 -10.56 -21.35
C ASP A 86 2.88 -11.54 -21.22
N ASP A 87 3.03 -12.59 -20.44
CA ASP A 87 1.96 -13.54 -20.16
C ASP A 87 0.76 -12.87 -19.47
N ALA A 88 1.02 -11.95 -18.54
CA ALA A 88 -0.04 -11.20 -17.85
C ALA A 88 -0.80 -10.29 -18.84
N VAL A 89 -0.10 -9.60 -19.74
CA VAL A 89 -0.69 -8.77 -20.80
C VAL A 89 -1.52 -9.62 -21.73
N ASP A 90 -1.03 -10.76 -22.17
CA ASP A 90 -1.75 -11.68 -23.06
C ASP A 90 -2.99 -12.27 -22.41
N GLN A 91 -2.93 -12.64 -21.15
CA GLN A 91 -4.11 -13.09 -20.41
C GLN A 91 -5.16 -11.99 -20.28
N LEU A 92 -4.73 -10.74 -20.00
CA LEU A 92 -5.64 -9.60 -19.95
C LEU A 92 -6.33 -9.36 -21.31
N ARG A 93 -5.59 -9.46 -22.42
CA ARG A 93 -6.14 -9.33 -23.78
C ARG A 93 -7.14 -10.42 -24.15
N LYS A 94 -6.94 -11.64 -23.64
CA LYS A 94 -7.83 -12.80 -23.89
C LYS A 94 -9.03 -12.85 -22.95
N SER A 95 -9.13 -11.92 -21.98
CA SER A 95 -10.25 -11.88 -21.06
C SER A 95 -11.58 -11.71 -21.78
N ARG A 96 -12.53 -12.58 -21.45
CA ARG A 96 -13.91 -12.49 -21.99
C ARG A 96 -14.74 -11.42 -21.28
N VAL A 97 -14.31 -10.99 -20.10
CA VAL A 97 -14.95 -9.92 -19.33
C VAL A 97 -14.20 -8.62 -19.62
N PRO A 98 -14.90 -7.51 -19.90
CA PRO A 98 -14.26 -6.22 -20.09
C PRO A 98 -13.67 -5.70 -18.77
N ILE A 99 -12.38 -5.94 -18.54
CA ILE A 99 -11.67 -5.42 -17.38
C ILE A 99 -11.55 -3.91 -17.49
N ARG A 100 -11.88 -3.20 -16.43
CA ARG A 100 -11.87 -1.73 -16.34
C ARG A 100 -10.91 -1.20 -15.28
N ALA A 101 -10.49 -2.05 -14.36
CA ALA A 101 -9.49 -1.71 -13.36
C ALA A 101 -8.57 -2.89 -13.07
N VAL A 102 -7.30 -2.59 -12.75
CA VAL A 102 -6.33 -3.57 -12.29
C VAL A 102 -5.80 -3.13 -10.94
N VAL A 103 -6.01 -3.97 -9.93
CA VAL A 103 -5.39 -3.82 -8.61
C VAL A 103 -4.03 -4.50 -8.65
N MET A 104 -2.98 -3.71 -8.50
CA MET A 104 -1.61 -4.19 -8.70
C MET A 104 -0.87 -4.35 -7.37
N VAL A 105 -0.13 -5.46 -7.24
CA VAL A 105 0.70 -5.80 -6.08
C VAL A 105 2.10 -6.22 -6.56
N PRO A 106 2.80 -5.36 -7.31
CA PRO A 106 4.13 -5.59 -7.83
C PRO A 106 5.18 -4.67 -7.20
N GLY A 107 6.44 -4.86 -7.58
CA GLY A 107 7.46 -3.81 -7.48
C GLY A 107 7.30 -2.76 -8.60
N TYR A 108 7.85 -1.55 -8.40
CA TYR A 108 7.63 -0.41 -9.29
C TYR A 108 8.01 -0.65 -10.76
N ARG A 109 9.10 -1.38 -11.02
CA ARG A 109 9.54 -1.67 -12.41
C ARG A 109 8.55 -2.57 -13.16
N ALA A 110 8.05 -3.61 -12.49
CA ALA A 110 7.05 -4.49 -13.09
C ALA A 110 5.70 -3.77 -13.27
N ALA A 111 5.33 -2.90 -12.31
CA ALA A 111 4.15 -2.03 -12.43
C ALA A 111 4.26 -1.10 -13.64
N ALA A 112 5.37 -0.39 -13.77
CA ALA A 112 5.60 0.53 -14.88
C ALA A 112 5.58 -0.21 -16.23
N LYS A 113 6.22 -1.40 -16.31
CA LYS A 113 6.24 -2.22 -17.52
C LYS A 113 4.86 -2.73 -17.90
N PHE A 114 4.05 -3.15 -16.93
CA PHE A 114 2.67 -3.57 -17.18
C PHE A 114 1.80 -2.40 -17.68
N ILE A 115 1.92 -1.22 -17.06
CA ILE A 115 1.19 -0.01 -17.49
C ILE A 115 1.64 0.40 -18.91
N GLU A 116 2.95 0.41 -19.18
CA GLU A 116 3.51 0.70 -20.51
C GLU A 116 2.86 -0.15 -21.60
N LYS A 117 2.78 -1.47 -21.38
CA LYS A 117 2.25 -2.42 -22.37
C LYS A 117 0.73 -2.43 -22.49
N THR A 118 0.01 -1.92 -21.51
CA THR A 118 -1.46 -2.03 -21.47
C THR A 118 -2.20 -0.69 -21.62
N ARG A 119 -1.59 0.44 -21.32
CA ARG A 119 -2.26 1.75 -21.31
C ARG A 119 -2.91 2.10 -22.66
N ASP A 120 -2.20 1.87 -23.76
CA ASP A 120 -2.71 2.17 -25.09
C ASP A 120 -3.66 1.09 -25.63
N LEU A 121 -3.54 -0.15 -25.13
CA LEU A 121 -4.45 -1.25 -25.52
C LEU A 121 -5.81 -1.14 -24.82
N PHE A 122 -5.85 -0.55 -23.63
CA PHE A 122 -7.05 -0.46 -22.81
C PHE A 122 -7.29 0.99 -22.37
N PRO A 123 -7.74 1.88 -23.28
CA PRO A 123 -8.05 3.27 -22.94
C PRO A 123 -9.09 3.34 -21.82
N GLY A 124 -8.82 4.15 -20.81
CA GLY A 124 -9.71 4.30 -19.65
C GLY A 124 -9.56 3.22 -18.56
N MET A 125 -8.61 2.28 -18.69
CA MET A 125 -8.25 1.38 -17.62
C MET A 125 -7.76 2.15 -16.40
N ILE A 126 -8.31 1.81 -15.21
CA ILE A 126 -7.84 2.35 -13.93
C ILE A 126 -6.75 1.44 -13.39
N TYR A 127 -5.59 2.00 -13.12
CA TYR A 127 -4.47 1.30 -12.48
C TYR A 127 -4.35 1.74 -11.04
N THR A 128 -4.29 0.76 -10.14
CA THR A 128 -4.08 1.01 -8.71
C THR A 128 -2.93 0.15 -8.19
N SER A 129 -2.23 0.59 -7.16
CA SER A 129 -1.18 -0.20 -6.53
C SER A 129 -1.16 0.02 -5.02
N VAL A 130 -0.50 -0.88 -4.30
CA VAL A 130 -0.28 -0.77 -2.86
C VAL A 130 0.99 0.05 -2.55
N SER A 131 1.09 0.56 -1.34
CA SER A 131 2.18 1.42 -0.86
C SER A 131 3.58 0.85 -1.11
N PHE A 132 3.75 -0.48 -1.00
CA PHE A 132 5.04 -1.15 -1.20
C PHE A 132 5.56 -1.11 -2.65
N VAL A 133 4.76 -0.65 -3.61
CA VAL A 133 5.23 -0.45 -4.99
C VAL A 133 6.43 0.50 -5.05
N GLY A 134 6.59 1.37 -4.06
CA GLY A 134 7.60 2.43 -4.05
C GLY A 134 7.11 3.64 -4.83
N SER A 135 6.27 4.45 -4.18
CA SER A 135 5.49 5.51 -4.84
C SER A 135 6.33 6.46 -5.69
N THR A 136 7.40 7.04 -5.12
CA THR A 136 8.27 7.98 -5.86
C THR A 136 8.97 7.29 -7.03
N ALA A 137 9.48 6.08 -6.83
CA ALA A 137 10.15 5.31 -7.89
C ALA A 137 9.17 4.98 -9.04
N LEU A 138 7.93 4.58 -8.71
CA LEU A 138 6.90 4.33 -9.73
C LEU A 138 6.57 5.59 -10.53
N ALA A 139 6.33 6.72 -9.85
CA ALA A 139 6.03 7.97 -10.54
C ALA A 139 7.16 8.38 -11.48
N ASN A 140 8.41 8.27 -11.05
CA ASN A 140 9.58 8.60 -11.86
C ASN A 140 9.67 7.70 -13.11
N GLU A 141 9.54 6.38 -12.96
CA GLU A 141 9.56 5.44 -14.09
C GLU A 141 8.44 5.74 -15.09
N LEU A 142 7.23 6.00 -14.62
CA LEU A 142 6.10 6.31 -15.49
C LEU A 142 6.26 7.65 -16.21
N MET A 143 6.80 8.66 -15.53
CA MET A 143 7.07 9.97 -16.13
C MET A 143 8.14 9.92 -17.21
N LEU A 144 9.13 9.03 -17.09
CA LEU A 144 10.12 8.77 -18.16
C LEU A 144 9.45 8.18 -19.42
N LEU A 145 8.42 7.37 -19.27
CA LEU A 145 7.62 6.85 -20.39
C LEU A 145 6.70 7.92 -21.01
N GLY A 146 6.33 8.92 -20.22
CA GLY A 146 5.47 10.03 -20.62
C GLY A 146 4.27 10.23 -19.67
N LYS A 147 3.80 11.46 -19.60
CA LYS A 147 2.71 11.88 -18.69
C LYS A 147 1.46 10.99 -18.73
N LYS A 148 1.08 10.52 -19.91
CA LYS A 148 -0.10 9.65 -20.10
C LYS A 148 0.00 8.33 -19.33
N TYR A 149 1.21 7.83 -19.06
CA TYR A 149 1.41 6.58 -18.32
C TYR A 149 1.30 6.78 -16.81
N ALA A 150 1.68 7.95 -16.31
CA ALA A 150 1.65 8.31 -14.89
C ALA A 150 0.29 8.83 -14.44
N SER A 151 -0.30 9.77 -15.20
CA SER A 151 -1.52 10.46 -14.82
C SER A 151 -2.67 9.50 -14.52
N GLY A 152 -3.30 9.68 -13.37
CA GLY A 152 -4.45 8.89 -12.93
C GLY A 152 -4.13 7.56 -12.27
N VAL A 153 -2.85 7.16 -12.16
CA VAL A 153 -2.47 5.96 -11.40
C VAL A 153 -2.69 6.22 -9.91
N ILE A 154 -3.40 5.31 -9.25
CA ILE A 154 -3.75 5.39 -7.84
C ILE A 154 -2.78 4.52 -7.05
N VAL A 155 -2.27 5.05 -5.94
CA VAL A 155 -1.46 4.29 -5.00
C VAL A 155 -1.99 4.49 -3.58
N THR A 156 -2.27 3.39 -2.89
CA THR A 156 -2.60 3.46 -1.47
C THR A 156 -1.35 3.78 -0.66
N GLN A 157 -1.54 4.45 0.46
CA GLN A 157 -0.47 4.78 1.40
C GLN A 157 -0.86 4.31 2.81
N VAL A 158 0.16 4.09 3.64
CA VAL A 158 0.00 3.70 5.05
C VAL A 158 0.49 4.79 5.99
N VAL A 159 0.73 5.95 5.43
CA VAL A 159 1.10 7.21 6.08
C VAL A 159 0.32 8.35 5.43
N PRO A 160 0.13 9.49 6.11
CA PRO A 160 -0.55 10.65 5.53
C PRO A 160 0.22 11.28 4.37
N ALA A 161 -0.44 12.17 3.64
CA ALA A 161 0.14 12.88 2.52
C ALA A 161 1.38 13.69 2.92
N LEU A 162 2.42 13.66 2.08
CA LEU A 162 3.70 14.34 2.32
C LEU A 162 3.58 15.86 2.32
N ASP A 163 2.60 16.43 1.65
CA ASP A 163 2.29 17.86 1.65
C ASP A 163 1.38 18.27 2.81
N GLY A 164 0.95 17.31 3.64
CA GLY A 164 0.14 17.54 4.83
C GLY A 164 0.87 18.36 5.90
N HIS A 165 0.08 18.91 6.83
CA HIS A 165 0.54 19.76 7.93
C HIS A 165 0.41 19.08 9.29
N SER A 166 0.29 17.75 9.34
CA SER A 166 0.32 17.05 10.62
C SER A 166 1.69 17.21 11.30
N SER A 167 1.71 17.21 12.62
CA SER A 167 2.95 17.35 13.39
C SER A 167 3.99 16.30 12.99
N LEU A 168 3.56 15.06 12.77
CA LEU A 168 4.42 13.98 12.31
C LEU A 168 5.14 14.29 10.99
N VAL A 169 4.39 14.80 10.00
CA VAL A 169 4.96 15.13 8.68
C VAL A 169 5.93 16.32 8.77
N LEU A 170 5.59 17.32 9.59
CA LEU A 170 6.47 18.48 9.81
C LEU A 170 7.75 18.07 10.52
N ASP A 171 7.67 17.26 11.57
CA ASP A 171 8.82 16.74 12.32
C ASP A 171 9.71 15.86 11.44
N TYR A 172 9.10 14.99 10.63
CA TYR A 172 9.82 14.18 9.65
C TYR A 172 10.61 15.04 8.65
N LYS A 173 9.96 16.06 8.06
CA LYS A 173 10.63 16.98 7.12
C LYS A 173 11.76 17.76 7.78
N ALA A 174 11.58 18.22 9.01
CA ALA A 174 12.60 18.90 9.77
C ALA A 174 13.81 17.98 10.07
N ALA A 175 13.54 16.73 10.47
CA ALA A 175 14.58 15.72 10.72
C ALA A 175 15.32 15.37 9.43
N LEU A 176 14.60 15.17 8.32
CA LEU A 176 15.20 14.88 7.02
C LEU A 176 16.13 16.00 6.58
N ALA A 177 15.67 17.25 6.61
CA ALA A 177 16.48 18.42 6.25
C ALA A 177 17.73 18.58 7.13
N LYS A 178 17.61 18.24 8.41
CA LYS A 178 18.72 18.37 9.37
C LYS A 178 19.79 17.29 9.21
N TYR A 179 19.36 16.03 9.02
CA TYR A 179 20.28 14.89 9.08
C TYR A 179 20.65 14.34 7.69
N PHE A 180 19.83 14.62 6.68
CA PHE A 180 20.02 14.18 5.30
C PHE A 180 19.77 15.35 4.32
N PRO A 181 20.60 16.42 4.40
CA PRO A 181 20.40 17.59 3.57
C PRO A 181 20.48 17.25 2.07
N GLY A 182 19.45 17.65 1.32
CA GLY A 182 19.32 17.34 -0.12
C GLY A 182 18.37 16.18 -0.43
N GLU A 183 18.09 15.32 0.53
CA GLU A 183 17.07 14.27 0.33
C GLU A 183 15.66 14.87 0.30
N GLN A 184 14.85 14.36 -0.63
CA GLN A 184 13.45 14.77 -0.75
C GLN A 184 12.54 13.89 0.11
N PRO A 185 11.47 14.46 0.69
CA PRO A 185 10.47 13.65 1.40
C PRO A 185 9.88 12.56 0.50
N ASP A 186 9.75 11.35 1.07
CA ASP A 186 9.25 10.16 0.39
C ASP A 186 8.33 9.35 1.32
N TYR A 187 7.31 8.69 0.76
CA TYR A 187 6.36 7.89 1.52
C TYR A 187 7.02 6.72 2.26
N VAL A 188 8.01 6.07 1.62
CA VAL A 188 8.71 4.92 2.22
C VAL A 188 9.57 5.37 3.40
N SER A 189 10.29 6.48 3.27
CA SER A 189 11.10 7.00 4.38
C SER A 189 10.24 7.57 5.50
N LEU A 190 9.07 8.17 5.21
CA LEU A 190 8.10 8.56 6.23
C LEU A 190 7.55 7.33 6.98
N GLU A 191 7.27 6.22 6.28
CA GLU A 191 6.87 4.95 6.92
C GLU A 191 7.94 4.47 7.90
N GLY A 192 9.21 4.49 7.50
CA GLY A 192 10.33 4.16 8.38
C GLY A 192 10.44 5.10 9.59
N TYR A 193 10.21 6.40 9.39
CA TYR A 193 10.18 7.38 10.47
C TYR A 193 9.06 7.11 11.49
N VAL A 194 7.87 6.75 11.02
CA VAL A 194 6.75 6.34 11.90
C VAL A 194 7.11 5.11 12.70
N ALA A 195 7.63 4.07 12.05
CA ALA A 195 8.03 2.83 12.73
C ALA A 195 9.07 3.10 13.83
N ALA A 196 10.06 3.94 13.54
CA ALA A 196 11.07 4.36 14.51
C ALA A 196 10.46 5.13 15.70
N ASN A 197 9.52 6.05 15.45
CA ASN A 197 8.85 6.80 16.51
C ASN A 197 8.02 5.89 17.43
N VAL A 198 7.32 4.91 16.90
CA VAL A 198 6.59 3.91 17.70
C VAL A 198 7.56 3.13 18.59
N LEU A 199 8.66 2.62 18.03
CA LEU A 199 9.67 1.89 18.78
C LEU A 199 10.34 2.75 19.86
N ILE A 200 10.77 3.96 19.52
CA ILE A 200 11.39 4.90 20.47
C ILE A 200 10.43 5.23 21.62
N THR A 201 9.15 5.41 21.31
CA THR A 201 8.13 5.67 22.35
C THR A 201 7.98 4.47 23.27
N ALA A 202 7.96 3.25 22.73
CA ALA A 202 7.90 2.03 23.54
C ALA A 202 9.15 1.89 24.42
N LEU A 203 10.35 2.12 23.88
CA LEU A 203 11.61 2.07 24.63
C LEU A 203 11.64 3.10 25.77
N ARG A 204 11.18 4.33 25.51
CA ARG A 204 11.10 5.37 26.55
C ARG A 204 10.12 5.01 27.67
N ARG A 205 8.98 4.40 27.34
CA ARG A 205 7.98 3.94 28.33
C ARG A 205 8.47 2.73 29.11
N ASN A 206 9.26 1.86 28.47
CA ASN A 206 9.86 0.70 29.14
C ASN A 206 10.84 1.12 30.25
N GLY A 207 11.59 2.19 30.04
CA GLY A 207 12.63 2.67 30.98
C GLY A 207 13.96 1.91 30.85
N PRO A 208 14.88 2.13 31.81
CA PRO A 208 16.28 1.67 31.72
C PRO A 208 16.47 0.14 31.82
N ASP A 209 15.57 -0.54 32.52
CA ASP A 209 15.63 -2.01 32.71
C ASP A 209 15.04 -2.73 31.48
N LEU A 210 15.72 -2.58 30.34
CA LEU A 210 15.26 -3.12 29.08
C LEU A 210 15.59 -4.60 28.95
N ASP A 211 14.55 -5.42 28.76
CA ASP A 211 14.64 -6.76 28.20
C ASP A 211 13.55 -6.95 27.14
N THR A 212 13.67 -8.02 26.34
CA THR A 212 12.76 -8.27 25.22
C THR A 212 11.32 -8.46 25.67
N GLU A 213 11.09 -9.19 26.78
CA GLU A 213 9.76 -9.50 27.29
C GLU A 213 9.06 -8.25 27.85
N LYS A 214 9.82 -7.39 28.52
CA LYS A 214 9.30 -6.10 29.01
C LYS A 214 8.94 -5.20 27.84
N LEU A 215 9.77 -5.15 26.78
CA LEU A 215 9.46 -4.36 25.59
C LEU A 215 8.20 -4.87 24.88
N VAL A 216 8.05 -6.19 24.72
CA VAL A 216 6.82 -6.80 24.20
C VAL A 216 5.62 -6.38 25.03
N THR A 217 5.70 -6.52 26.35
CA THR A 217 4.64 -6.12 27.28
C THR A 217 4.32 -4.62 27.15
N THR A 218 5.33 -3.78 27.01
CA THR A 218 5.16 -2.33 26.82
C THR A 218 4.44 -2.04 25.51
N LEU A 219 4.83 -2.69 24.41
CA LEU A 219 4.16 -2.57 23.12
C LEU A 219 2.70 -3.04 23.18
N GLU A 220 2.44 -4.22 23.75
CA GLU A 220 1.09 -4.78 23.92
C GLU A 220 0.17 -3.89 24.78
N ASN A 221 0.72 -3.00 25.59
CA ASN A 221 0.00 -2.04 26.42
C ASN A 221 -0.06 -0.63 25.82
N LEU A 222 0.50 -0.39 24.63
CA LEU A 222 0.31 0.87 23.93
C LEU A 222 -1.15 1.00 23.47
N ARG A 223 -1.85 2.01 23.99
CA ARG A 223 -3.22 2.33 23.62
C ARG A 223 -3.28 3.79 23.23
N ASP A 224 -4.02 4.06 22.16
CA ASP A 224 -4.36 5.38 21.66
C ASP A 224 -3.15 6.34 21.59
N LEU A 225 -1.99 5.78 21.21
CA LEU A 225 -0.77 6.56 21.06
C LEU A 225 -0.94 7.54 19.89
N ASP A 226 -1.04 8.82 20.23
CA ASP A 226 -0.99 9.89 19.23
C ASP A 226 0.47 10.30 18.96
N ILE A 227 0.90 10.08 17.73
CA ILE A 227 2.21 10.54 17.21
C ILE A 227 2.03 11.53 16.07
N GLY A 228 0.86 12.13 15.92
CA GLY A 228 0.53 13.03 14.83
C GLY A 228 0.28 12.35 13.48
N LEU A 229 0.00 11.04 13.49
CA LEU A 229 -0.29 10.25 12.28
C LEU A 229 -1.70 10.53 11.72
N GLY A 230 -2.58 11.21 12.47
CA GLY A 230 -3.99 11.43 12.13
C GLY A 230 -4.88 10.20 12.38
N THR A 231 -4.34 9.22 13.08
CA THR A 231 -5.02 8.06 13.66
C THR A 231 -4.18 7.53 14.83
N PRO A 232 -4.77 7.09 15.93
CA PRO A 232 -4.02 6.56 17.05
C PRO A 232 -3.38 5.20 16.69
N VAL A 233 -2.24 4.91 17.32
CA VAL A 233 -1.59 3.60 17.26
C VAL A 233 -1.92 2.83 18.53
N SER A 234 -2.49 1.62 18.39
CA SER A 234 -2.83 0.75 19.52
C SER A 234 -2.45 -0.69 19.22
N PHE A 235 -1.76 -1.33 20.17
CA PHE A 235 -1.47 -2.76 20.11
C PHE A 235 -2.16 -3.50 21.27
N GLY A 236 -2.21 -4.81 21.20
CA GLY A 236 -2.74 -5.68 22.24
C GLY A 236 -2.15 -7.08 22.15
N ARG A 237 -2.39 -7.92 23.17
CA ARG A 237 -1.91 -9.31 23.18
C ARG A 237 -2.45 -10.16 22.02
N SER A 238 -3.65 -9.87 21.57
CA SER A 238 -4.30 -10.53 20.44
C SER A 238 -4.20 -9.76 19.13
N GLU A 239 -3.59 -8.56 19.13
CA GLU A 239 -3.51 -7.68 17.96
C GLU A 239 -2.19 -6.94 17.95
N HIS A 240 -1.25 -7.40 17.14
CA HIS A 240 0.06 -6.76 16.94
C HIS A 240 0.09 -5.84 15.70
N GLN A 241 -1.07 -5.47 15.18
CA GLN A 241 -1.21 -4.43 14.16
C GLN A 241 -1.73 -3.14 14.80
N GLY A 242 -0.94 -2.07 14.72
CA GLY A 242 -1.21 -0.82 15.46
C GLY A 242 -2.18 0.12 14.75
N VAL A 243 -2.28 0.08 13.41
CA VAL A 243 -3.12 0.97 12.60
C VAL A 243 -3.74 0.20 11.44
N HIS A 244 -5.02 0.46 11.15
CA HIS A 244 -5.79 -0.12 10.06
C HIS A 244 -6.13 0.88 8.95
N LYS A 245 -5.78 2.15 9.16
CA LYS A 245 -6.10 3.21 8.21
C LYS A 245 -5.27 3.10 6.94
N VAL A 246 -5.95 3.25 5.81
CA VAL A 246 -5.36 3.34 4.48
C VAL A 246 -5.69 4.72 3.91
N TRP A 247 -4.67 5.39 3.37
CA TRP A 247 -4.83 6.65 2.65
C TRP A 247 -4.79 6.40 1.15
N GLY A 248 -5.49 7.21 0.37
CA GLY A 248 -5.46 7.17 -1.08
C GLY A 248 -4.64 8.31 -1.66
N THR A 249 -3.89 8.02 -2.70
CA THR A 249 -3.22 9.05 -3.52
C THR A 249 -3.37 8.73 -5.00
N GLN A 250 -3.33 9.76 -5.83
CA GLN A 250 -3.37 9.64 -7.29
C GLN A 250 -2.27 10.49 -7.91
N ILE A 251 -1.58 9.97 -8.92
CA ILE A 251 -0.55 10.70 -9.64
C ILE A 251 -1.22 11.72 -10.58
N ASP A 252 -0.81 12.98 -10.48
CA ASP A 252 -1.23 14.07 -11.36
C ASP A 252 -0.39 14.12 -12.66
N GLU A 253 -0.66 15.10 -13.53
CA GLU A 253 0.04 15.31 -14.80
C GLU A 253 1.53 15.68 -14.65
N ASN A 254 1.94 16.08 -13.44
CA ASN A 254 3.31 16.46 -13.11
C ASN A 254 4.08 15.34 -12.40
N GLY A 255 3.46 14.16 -12.25
CA GLY A 255 4.06 13.03 -11.53
C GLY A 255 4.00 13.17 -10.01
N ARG A 256 3.16 14.06 -9.46
CA ARG A 256 3.01 14.29 -8.02
C ARG A 256 1.81 13.53 -7.49
N TYR A 257 1.93 13.00 -6.29
CA TYR A 257 0.85 12.33 -5.60
C TYR A 257 -0.10 13.34 -4.95
N GLN A 258 -1.34 13.36 -5.38
CA GLN A 258 -2.42 14.15 -4.81
C GLN A 258 -3.30 13.25 -3.92
N PRO A 259 -3.68 13.70 -2.71
CA PRO A 259 -4.58 12.92 -1.87
C PRO A 259 -5.94 12.70 -2.54
N ILE A 260 -6.48 11.50 -2.39
CA ILE A 260 -7.85 11.18 -2.78
C ILE A 260 -8.57 10.48 -1.64
N ASP A 261 -9.88 10.68 -1.54
CA ASP A 261 -10.73 9.93 -0.63
C ASP A 261 -11.07 8.57 -1.23
N LEU A 262 -10.82 7.50 -0.49
CA LEU A 262 -11.13 6.12 -0.87
C LEU A 262 -12.54 5.67 -0.41
N GLN A 263 -13.30 6.55 0.28
CA GLN A 263 -14.62 6.23 0.85
C GLN A 263 -15.77 6.82 0.04
#